data_d8d2b56d8af15f91fca23d2690e9bebd
#
_entry.id   d8d2b56d8af15f91fca23d2690e9bebd
#
_cell.length_a   1.000
_cell.length_b   1.000
_cell.length_c   1.000
_cell.angle_alpha   90.00
_cell.angle_beta   90.00
_cell.angle_gamma   90.00
#
_symmetry.space_group_name_H-M   'P 1'
#
loop_
_entity.id
_entity.type
_entity.pdbx_description
1 polymer ?
#
loop_
_entity_poly.entity_id
_entity_poly.type
_entity_poly.pdbx_seq_one_letter_code
_entity_poly.pdbx_strand_id
1 'polypeptide(L)'
;DGSRAAAGDHMIALGSSGPHSNGYSLIRKVMEKSKPSSNQLDSLIEPTKIYVKSILSLINELPVNAISHITGGGLLENLPRVLPSHLAAKIDPTSWELPEIFQWLQAEGNIDITEMYRVLNCGVGMVVVVPEAKSQLTIDHLNICGEKAWLIGEVVKSNGKQILI
;
A
#
# COMPACT_ATOMS: atom_id res chain seq x y z
N ASP A 1 6.45 -15.23 -5.44
CA ASP A 1 7.67 -14.45 -5.55
C ASP A 1 7.53 -13.50 -6.74
N GLY A 2 8.29 -12.43 -6.77
CA GLY A 2 8.23 -11.42 -7.83
C GLY A 2 9.07 -11.74 -9.08
N SER A 3 9.50 -12.98 -9.28
CA SER A 3 10.38 -13.37 -10.39
C SER A 3 9.78 -13.11 -11.78
N ARG A 4 8.45 -12.99 -11.87
CA ARG A 4 7.73 -12.69 -13.11
C ARG A 4 7.51 -11.18 -13.35
N ALA A 5 7.82 -10.33 -12.37
CA ALA A 5 7.68 -8.90 -12.53
C ALA A 5 8.62 -8.35 -13.61
N ALA A 6 8.13 -7.45 -14.42
CA ALA A 6 8.85 -6.84 -15.53
C ALA A 6 8.63 -5.32 -15.56
N ALA A 7 9.58 -4.58 -16.17
CA ALA A 7 9.37 -3.16 -16.41
C ALA A 7 8.18 -2.96 -17.37
N GLY A 8 7.29 -2.04 -17.02
CA GLY A 8 6.00 -1.81 -17.69
C GLY A 8 4.82 -2.51 -17.02
N ASP A 9 5.06 -3.40 -16.03
CA ASP A 9 3.96 -3.91 -15.21
C ASP A 9 3.34 -2.78 -14.38
N HIS A 10 2.03 -2.85 -14.18
CA HIS A 10 1.29 -1.93 -13.34
C HIS A 10 1.18 -2.46 -11.90
N MET A 11 1.18 -1.54 -10.96
CA MET A 11 0.95 -1.80 -9.55
C MET A 11 -0.46 -1.36 -9.17
N ILE A 12 -1.27 -2.29 -8.68
CA ILE A 12 -2.64 -2.04 -8.22
C ILE A 12 -2.66 -2.12 -6.71
N ALA A 13 -3.03 -1.03 -6.05
CA ALA A 13 -3.20 -0.94 -4.62
C ALA A 13 -4.58 -1.43 -4.18
N LEU A 14 -4.64 -2.04 -3.00
CA LEU A 14 -5.86 -2.35 -2.28
C LEU A 14 -5.89 -1.55 -0.97
N GLY A 15 -7.02 -0.90 -0.70
CA GLY A 15 -7.20 -0.08 0.49
C GLY A 15 -7.06 -0.84 1.80
N SER A 16 -6.41 -0.21 2.78
CA SER A 16 -6.37 -0.71 4.17
C SER A 16 -7.61 -0.27 4.95
N SER A 17 -7.89 -0.96 6.06
CA SER A 17 -8.95 -0.57 7.02
C SER A 17 -8.48 0.52 8.00
N GLY A 18 -7.18 0.74 8.11
CA GLY A 18 -6.51 1.64 9.03
C GLY A 18 -5.02 1.36 9.05
N PRO A 19 -4.30 1.68 10.13
CA PRO A 19 -2.86 1.39 10.26
C PRO A 19 -2.52 -0.09 10.26
N HIS A 20 -3.52 -0.96 10.34
CA HIS A 20 -3.36 -2.38 10.59
C HIS A 20 -2.61 -2.62 11.91
N SER A 21 -1.60 -3.48 11.94
CA SER A 21 -0.81 -3.75 13.15
C SER A 21 0.57 -3.11 13.13
N ASN A 22 0.75 -2.01 12.38
CA ASN A 22 2.07 -1.40 12.13
C ASN A 22 2.12 0.07 12.54
N GLY A 23 3.32 0.55 12.89
CA GLY A 23 3.57 1.96 13.19
C GLY A 23 3.10 2.41 14.57
N TYR A 24 2.67 1.53 15.46
CA TYR A 24 2.07 1.91 16.77
C TYR A 24 3.03 2.62 17.71
N SER A 25 4.34 2.44 17.59
CA SER A 25 5.31 3.22 18.36
C SER A 25 5.25 4.71 18.00
N LEU A 26 5.07 5.03 16.70
CA LEU A 26 4.89 6.39 16.22
C LEU A 26 3.50 6.92 16.61
N ILE A 27 2.45 6.13 16.39
CA ILE A 27 1.07 6.49 16.74
C ILE A 27 0.96 6.87 18.22
N ARG A 28 1.52 6.06 19.13
CA ARG A 28 1.52 6.36 20.58
C ARG A 28 2.21 7.68 20.90
N LYS A 29 3.36 7.97 20.28
CA LYS A 29 4.05 9.25 20.46
C LYS A 29 3.22 10.46 20.03
N VAL A 30 2.43 10.31 18.96
CA VAL A 30 1.49 11.36 18.53
C VAL A 30 0.37 11.50 19.55
N MET A 31 -0.22 10.38 20.02
CA MET A 31 -1.30 10.38 21.01
C MET A 31 -0.89 10.93 22.39
N GLU A 32 0.39 10.88 22.75
CA GLU A 32 0.91 11.54 23.97
C GLU A 32 0.79 13.06 23.89
N LYS A 33 0.84 13.64 22.68
CA LYS A 33 0.81 15.08 22.44
C LYS A 33 -0.59 15.58 22.05
N SER A 34 -1.34 14.75 21.32
CA SER A 34 -2.62 15.11 20.77
C SER A 34 -3.62 13.96 20.94
N LYS A 35 -4.77 14.25 21.56
CA LYS A 35 -5.79 13.22 21.78
C LYS A 35 -6.63 13.02 20.52
N PRO A 36 -6.78 11.78 20.01
CA PRO A 36 -7.68 11.51 18.91
C PRO A 36 -9.15 11.68 19.33
N SER A 37 -10.00 12.06 18.39
CA SER A 37 -11.46 11.95 18.53
C SER A 37 -11.88 10.48 18.61
N SER A 38 -13.14 10.21 18.98
CA SER A 38 -13.68 8.85 19.00
C SER A 38 -13.56 8.15 17.64
N ASN A 39 -13.92 8.84 16.55
CA ASN A 39 -13.84 8.29 15.19
C ASN A 39 -12.38 7.97 14.76
N GLN A 40 -11.43 8.83 15.15
CA GLN A 40 -10.01 8.59 14.91
C GLN A 40 -9.49 7.40 15.73
N LEU A 41 -9.94 7.28 16.99
CA LEU A 41 -9.58 6.14 17.83
C LEU A 41 -10.13 4.83 17.24
N ASP A 42 -11.38 4.80 16.78
CA ASP A 42 -11.98 3.66 16.12
C ASP A 42 -11.17 3.27 14.86
N SER A 43 -10.76 4.25 14.05
CA SER A 43 -9.90 4.00 12.88
C SER A 43 -8.51 3.47 13.24
N LEU A 44 -7.96 3.87 14.40
CA LEU A 44 -6.66 3.37 14.87
C LEU A 44 -6.73 1.92 15.32
N ILE A 45 -7.84 1.48 15.92
CA ILE A 45 -8.00 0.11 16.45
C ILE A 45 -8.72 -0.84 15.49
N GLU A 46 -9.10 -0.37 14.30
CA GLU A 46 -9.75 -1.20 13.28
C GLU A 46 -8.88 -2.42 12.96
N PRO A 47 -9.44 -3.64 12.99
CA PRO A 47 -8.69 -4.86 12.70
C PRO A 47 -8.03 -4.83 11.32
N THR A 48 -6.87 -5.48 11.22
CA THR A 48 -6.19 -5.68 9.93
C THR A 48 -7.12 -6.35 8.94
N LYS A 49 -7.29 -5.73 7.78
CA LYS A 49 -8.14 -6.24 6.71
C LYS A 49 -7.62 -7.58 6.18
N ILE A 50 -8.53 -8.52 5.94
CA ILE A 50 -8.22 -9.87 5.43
C ILE A 50 -8.45 -9.89 3.93
N TYR A 51 -7.37 -9.95 3.13
CA TYR A 51 -7.39 -9.93 1.67
C TYR A 51 -7.47 -11.32 1.02
N VAL A 52 -7.48 -12.40 1.83
CA VAL A 52 -7.30 -13.78 1.33
C VAL A 52 -8.29 -14.15 0.25
N LYS A 53 -9.58 -13.86 0.43
CA LYS A 53 -10.62 -14.26 -0.54
C LYS A 53 -10.46 -13.53 -1.87
N SER A 54 -10.27 -12.22 -1.85
CA SER A 54 -10.11 -11.39 -3.05
C SER A 54 -8.83 -11.71 -3.81
N ILE A 55 -7.73 -11.94 -3.09
CA ILE A 55 -6.46 -12.31 -3.71
C ILE A 55 -6.49 -13.72 -4.30
N LEU A 56 -7.06 -14.72 -3.61
CA LEU A 56 -7.22 -16.07 -4.16
C LEU A 56 -8.12 -16.08 -5.40
N SER A 57 -9.22 -15.32 -5.38
CA SER A 57 -10.07 -15.13 -6.56
C SER A 57 -9.27 -14.52 -7.71
N LEU A 58 -8.52 -13.45 -7.46
CA LEU A 58 -7.74 -12.77 -8.48
C LEU A 58 -6.71 -13.69 -9.16
N ILE A 59 -5.89 -14.41 -8.37
CA ILE A 59 -4.82 -15.26 -8.94
C ILE A 59 -5.34 -16.47 -9.70
N ASN A 60 -6.60 -16.88 -9.46
CA ASN A 60 -7.24 -17.96 -10.21
C ASN A 60 -7.73 -17.50 -11.59
N GLU A 61 -8.02 -16.22 -11.77
CA GLU A 61 -8.63 -15.69 -13.00
C GLU A 61 -7.68 -14.82 -13.83
N LEU A 62 -6.76 -14.11 -13.18
CA LEU A 62 -5.88 -13.15 -13.84
C LEU A 62 -4.41 -13.39 -13.51
N PRO A 63 -3.48 -13.06 -14.41
CA PRO A 63 -2.06 -13.16 -14.14
C PRO A 63 -1.64 -12.12 -13.10
N VAL A 64 -0.98 -12.56 -12.03
CA VAL A 64 -0.38 -11.73 -10.99
C VAL A 64 1.11 -12.04 -10.93
N ASN A 65 1.96 -11.04 -11.14
CA ASN A 65 3.42 -11.19 -11.21
C ASN A 65 4.10 -11.07 -9.84
N ALA A 66 3.55 -10.23 -8.95
CA ALA A 66 4.00 -10.12 -7.56
C ALA A 66 2.85 -9.64 -6.66
N ILE A 67 2.98 -9.90 -5.36
CA ILE A 67 2.04 -9.44 -4.32
C ILE A 67 2.88 -8.94 -3.14
N SER A 68 2.58 -7.75 -2.66
CA SER A 68 3.19 -7.15 -1.47
C SER A 68 2.13 -6.80 -0.45
N HIS A 69 2.15 -7.43 0.71
CA HIS A 69 1.36 -6.99 1.87
C HIS A 69 2.13 -5.86 2.57
N ILE A 70 1.52 -4.70 2.69
CA ILE A 70 2.17 -3.53 3.27
C ILE A 70 2.08 -3.60 4.79
N THR A 71 3.20 -3.89 5.41
CA THR A 71 3.38 -4.09 6.84
C THR A 71 4.42 -3.11 7.40
N GLY A 72 5.14 -3.47 8.47
CA GLY A 72 6.23 -2.64 9.00
C GLY A 72 7.26 -2.34 7.92
N GLY A 73 7.68 -1.08 7.83
CA GLY A 73 8.51 -0.54 6.75
C GLY A 73 7.71 0.14 5.64
N GLY A 74 6.36 0.13 5.73
CA GLY A 74 5.46 0.84 4.82
C GLY A 74 5.68 0.51 3.34
N LEU A 75 5.31 1.42 2.46
CA LEU A 75 5.50 1.25 1.02
C LEU A 75 6.98 1.14 0.64
N LEU A 76 7.84 1.93 1.31
CA LEU A 76 9.25 2.07 0.93
C LEU A 76 10.06 0.79 1.10
N GLU A 77 9.73 -0.04 2.09
CA GLU A 77 10.48 -1.27 2.35
C GLU A 77 9.79 -2.52 1.81
N ASN A 78 8.44 -2.54 1.76
CA ASN A 78 7.75 -3.77 1.37
C ASN A 78 7.71 -3.99 -0.15
N LEU A 79 7.59 -2.93 -0.97
CA LEU A 79 7.60 -3.08 -2.43
C LEU A 79 8.94 -3.59 -2.99
N PRO A 80 10.11 -3.07 -2.55
CA PRO A 80 11.39 -3.61 -2.99
C PRO A 80 11.59 -5.10 -2.70
N ARG A 81 11.03 -5.61 -1.59
CA ARG A 81 11.19 -7.04 -1.21
C ARG A 81 10.58 -8.02 -2.20
N VAL A 82 9.60 -7.58 -2.96
CA VAL A 82 8.87 -8.44 -3.91
C VAL A 82 9.27 -8.20 -5.36
N LEU A 83 10.19 -7.28 -5.63
CA LEU A 83 10.68 -7.00 -6.96
C LEU A 83 12.14 -7.48 -7.13
N PRO A 84 12.53 -7.98 -8.33
CA PRO A 84 13.91 -8.21 -8.66
C PRO A 84 14.78 -6.96 -8.51
N SER A 85 16.05 -7.11 -8.14
CA SER A 85 16.96 -6.01 -7.83
C SER A 85 17.22 -5.02 -8.98
N HIS A 86 17.02 -5.45 -10.22
CA HIS A 86 17.15 -4.62 -11.42
C HIS A 86 15.88 -3.84 -11.76
N LEU A 87 14.82 -3.96 -10.95
CA LEU A 87 13.56 -3.27 -11.09
C LEU A 87 13.31 -2.31 -9.92
N ALA A 88 12.47 -1.33 -10.13
CA ALA A 88 12.02 -0.37 -9.12
C ALA A 88 10.50 -0.18 -9.20
N ALA A 89 9.89 0.07 -8.06
CA ALA A 89 8.52 0.55 -7.97
C ALA A 89 8.52 2.08 -8.14
N LYS A 90 7.82 2.59 -9.15
CA LYS A 90 7.55 4.03 -9.32
C LYS A 90 6.11 4.29 -8.91
N ILE A 91 5.94 4.96 -7.77
CA ILE A 91 4.65 5.25 -7.16
C ILE A 91 4.20 6.66 -7.57
N ASP A 92 2.93 6.79 -7.91
CA ASP A 92 2.27 8.09 -8.06
C ASP A 92 1.55 8.44 -6.75
N PRO A 93 2.11 9.35 -5.92
CA PRO A 93 1.52 9.73 -4.64
C PRO A 93 0.23 10.54 -4.82
N THR A 94 -0.10 10.98 -6.03
CA THR A 94 -1.35 11.70 -6.34
C THR A 94 -2.51 10.76 -6.69
N SER A 95 -2.25 9.46 -6.85
CA SER A 95 -3.25 8.46 -7.24
C SER A 95 -4.27 8.14 -6.14
N TRP A 96 -4.01 8.56 -4.89
CA TRP A 96 -4.96 8.43 -3.78
C TRP A 96 -4.82 9.56 -2.77
N GLU A 97 -5.88 9.80 -2.02
CA GLU A 97 -5.84 10.69 -0.86
C GLU A 97 -5.50 9.88 0.40
N LEU A 98 -4.64 10.45 1.25
CA LEU A 98 -4.40 9.88 2.57
C LEU A 98 -5.71 9.80 3.34
N PRO A 99 -6.12 8.65 3.88
CA PRO A 99 -7.27 8.58 4.76
C PRO A 99 -7.12 9.52 5.97
N GLU A 100 -8.24 10.03 6.49
CA GLU A 100 -8.30 11.04 7.55
C GLU A 100 -7.39 10.74 8.74
N ILE A 101 -7.32 9.47 9.16
CA ILE A 101 -6.48 9.07 10.29
C ILE A 101 -4.99 9.29 10.02
N PHE A 102 -4.52 9.08 8.79
CA PHE A 102 -3.12 9.34 8.43
C PHE A 102 -2.85 10.83 8.25
N GLN A 103 -3.82 11.60 7.75
CA GLN A 103 -3.73 13.06 7.70
C GLN A 103 -3.60 13.64 9.12
N TRP A 104 -4.41 13.14 10.06
CA TRP A 104 -4.34 13.54 11.45
C TRP A 104 -2.99 13.17 12.08
N LEU A 105 -2.52 11.94 11.90
CA LEU A 105 -1.21 11.51 12.40
C LEU A 105 -0.08 12.38 11.85
N GLN A 106 -0.11 12.70 10.58
CA GLN A 106 0.88 13.54 9.93
C GLN A 106 0.90 14.96 10.51
N ALA A 107 -0.27 15.57 10.62
CA ALA A 107 -0.42 16.94 11.11
C ALA A 107 -0.03 17.07 12.59
N GLU A 108 -0.61 16.24 13.47
CA GLU A 108 -0.37 16.30 14.90
C GLU A 108 1.04 15.84 15.28
N GLY A 109 1.59 14.90 14.54
CA GLY A 109 2.96 14.42 14.73
C GLY A 109 4.01 15.30 14.07
N ASN A 110 3.62 16.26 13.22
CA ASN A 110 4.51 17.00 12.33
C ASN A 110 5.49 16.05 11.60
N ILE A 111 4.94 14.99 10.98
CA ILE A 111 5.71 13.91 10.40
C ILE A 111 5.93 14.21 8.91
N ASP A 112 7.19 14.12 8.46
CA ASP A 112 7.52 14.20 7.04
C ASP A 112 6.81 13.09 6.24
N ILE A 113 6.34 13.40 5.04
CA ILE A 113 5.59 12.45 4.20
C ILE A 113 6.39 11.20 3.86
N THR A 114 7.71 11.32 3.68
CA THR A 114 8.59 10.18 3.44
C THR A 114 8.64 9.24 4.63
N GLU A 115 8.65 9.80 5.85
CA GLU A 115 8.58 9.03 7.09
C GLU A 115 7.22 8.35 7.24
N MET A 116 6.13 9.02 6.85
CA MET A 116 4.80 8.41 6.81
C MET A 116 4.82 7.15 5.92
N TYR A 117 5.34 7.24 4.68
CA TYR A 117 5.46 6.11 3.75
C TYR A 117 6.42 5.03 4.20
N ARG A 118 7.38 5.34 5.10
CA ARG A 118 8.33 4.39 5.66
C ARG A 118 7.77 3.62 6.85
N VAL A 119 6.94 4.24 7.67
CA VAL A 119 6.47 3.65 8.95
C VAL A 119 5.06 3.09 8.84
N LEU A 120 4.19 3.77 8.06
CA LEU A 120 2.77 3.47 7.97
C LEU A 120 2.39 3.00 6.56
N ASN A 121 1.26 2.32 6.46
CA ASN A 121 0.72 1.88 5.16
C ASN A 121 0.05 3.01 4.38
N CYS A 122 -0.26 4.14 5.01
CA CYS A 122 -0.86 5.34 4.42
C CYS A 122 -2.15 5.06 3.62
N GLY A 123 -2.93 4.07 4.04
CA GLY A 123 -4.18 3.69 3.38
C GLY A 123 -4.02 2.58 2.33
N VAL A 124 -2.80 2.10 2.08
CA VAL A 124 -2.49 1.01 1.16
C VAL A 124 -2.16 -0.25 1.94
N GLY A 125 -3.08 -1.21 1.98
CA GLY A 125 -2.84 -2.46 2.74
C GLY A 125 -2.14 -3.55 1.95
N MET A 126 -2.35 -3.58 0.62
CA MET A 126 -1.73 -4.55 -0.27
C MET A 126 -1.49 -3.94 -1.65
N VAL A 127 -0.47 -4.42 -2.35
CA VAL A 127 -0.19 -4.07 -3.74
C VAL A 127 -0.02 -5.35 -4.55
N VAL A 128 -0.69 -5.45 -5.69
CA VAL A 128 -0.49 -6.52 -6.68
C VAL A 128 0.16 -5.94 -7.92
N VAL A 129 1.11 -6.69 -8.48
CA VAL A 129 1.83 -6.34 -9.72
C VAL A 129 1.27 -7.21 -10.84
N VAL A 130 0.80 -6.57 -11.91
CA VAL A 130 0.13 -7.24 -13.03
C VAL A 130 0.63 -6.68 -14.37
N PRO A 131 0.57 -7.45 -15.47
CA PRO A 131 0.83 -6.88 -16.79
C PRO A 131 -0.07 -5.66 -17.06
N GLU A 132 0.48 -4.60 -17.67
CA GLU A 132 -0.25 -3.36 -18.01
C GLU A 132 -1.61 -3.64 -18.67
N ALA A 133 -1.63 -4.54 -19.67
CA ALA A 133 -2.85 -4.91 -20.40
C ALA A 133 -3.94 -5.58 -19.53
N LYS A 134 -3.63 -5.98 -18.29
CA LYS A 134 -4.56 -6.57 -17.32
C LYS A 134 -4.94 -5.64 -16.18
N SER A 135 -4.39 -4.45 -16.17
CA SER A 135 -4.56 -3.47 -15.08
C SER A 135 -6.02 -3.18 -14.78
N GLN A 136 -6.78 -2.73 -15.78
CA GLN A 136 -8.20 -2.38 -15.59
C GLN A 136 -9.05 -3.59 -15.17
N LEU A 137 -8.84 -4.74 -15.80
CA LEU A 137 -9.55 -5.98 -15.44
C LEU A 137 -9.25 -6.39 -14.00
N THR A 138 -8.01 -6.18 -13.52
CA THR A 138 -7.62 -6.46 -12.14
C THR A 138 -8.34 -5.52 -11.16
N ILE A 139 -8.40 -4.23 -11.47
CA ILE A 139 -9.11 -3.23 -10.65
C ILE A 139 -10.61 -3.59 -10.57
N ASP A 140 -11.24 -3.87 -11.71
CA ASP A 140 -12.65 -4.22 -11.79
C ASP A 140 -12.95 -5.50 -10.99
N HIS A 141 -12.12 -6.54 -11.15
CA HIS A 141 -12.26 -7.81 -10.41
C HIS A 141 -12.17 -7.59 -8.90
N LEU A 142 -11.16 -6.85 -8.44
CA LEU A 142 -10.97 -6.57 -7.02
C LEU A 142 -12.11 -5.74 -6.44
N ASN A 143 -12.62 -4.75 -7.18
CA ASN A 143 -13.76 -3.94 -6.76
C ASN A 143 -15.05 -4.79 -6.66
N ILE A 144 -15.27 -5.73 -7.59
CA ILE A 144 -16.38 -6.70 -7.52
C ILE A 144 -16.25 -7.60 -6.28
N CYS A 145 -15.01 -7.94 -5.87
CA CYS A 145 -14.74 -8.69 -4.64
C CYS A 145 -14.91 -7.85 -3.36
N GLY A 146 -15.30 -6.57 -3.47
CA GLY A 146 -15.51 -5.67 -2.32
C GLY A 146 -14.25 -4.95 -1.82
N GLU A 147 -13.16 -4.97 -2.61
CA GLU A 147 -11.98 -4.18 -2.32
C GLU A 147 -12.15 -2.74 -2.83
N LYS A 148 -11.38 -1.79 -2.25
CA LYS A 148 -11.11 -0.51 -2.88
C LYS A 148 -9.78 -0.66 -3.60
N ALA A 149 -9.79 -0.76 -4.92
CA ALA A 149 -8.60 -0.98 -5.72
C ALA A 149 -8.38 0.14 -6.75
N TRP A 150 -7.11 0.53 -6.96
CA TRP A 150 -6.72 1.58 -7.92
C TRP A 150 -5.29 1.37 -8.43
N LEU A 151 -4.96 2.00 -9.57
CA LEU A 151 -3.60 2.06 -10.08
C LEU A 151 -2.77 3.00 -9.20
N ILE A 152 -1.72 2.49 -8.56
CA ILE A 152 -0.84 3.28 -7.70
C ILE A 152 0.49 3.64 -8.37
N GLY A 153 0.82 3.00 -9.47
CA GLY A 153 2.07 3.24 -10.18
C GLY A 153 2.48 2.11 -11.11
N GLU A 154 3.73 2.10 -11.48
CA GLU A 154 4.30 1.17 -12.45
C GLU A 154 5.65 0.60 -11.99
N VAL A 155 6.01 -0.56 -12.51
CA VAL A 155 7.33 -1.14 -12.36
C VAL A 155 8.24 -0.61 -13.47
N VAL A 156 9.40 -0.09 -13.10
CA VAL A 156 10.38 0.47 -14.04
C VAL A 156 11.75 -0.19 -13.88
N LYS A 157 12.66 0.01 -14.82
CA LYS A 157 14.06 -0.39 -14.65
C LYS A 157 14.70 0.43 -13.53
N SER A 158 15.39 -0.25 -12.61
CA SER A 158 16.12 0.42 -11.55
C SER A 158 17.34 1.15 -12.09
N ASN A 159 17.57 2.35 -11.56
CA ASN A 159 18.81 3.14 -11.75
C ASN A 159 19.68 3.17 -10.49
N GLY A 160 19.57 2.13 -9.66
CA GLY A 160 20.23 2.03 -8.35
C GLY A 160 19.30 2.26 -7.16
N LYS A 161 18.06 2.73 -7.40
CA LYS A 161 17.00 2.81 -6.38
C LYS A 161 15.89 1.84 -6.75
N GLN A 162 15.37 1.11 -5.75
CA GLN A 162 14.27 0.16 -5.97
C GLN A 162 12.88 0.78 -5.71
N ILE A 163 12.82 2.03 -5.26
CA ILE A 163 11.58 2.76 -5.08
C ILE A 163 11.76 4.22 -5.48
N LEU A 164 10.77 4.76 -6.17
CA LEU A 164 10.66 6.14 -6.62
C LEU A 164 9.25 6.65 -6.25
N ILE A 165 9.17 7.74 -5.52
CA ILE A 165 7.92 8.44 -5.13
C ILE A 165 8.10 9.92 -5.43
#